data_720742e609a910e6a6d446b430b6d625
#
_entry.id   720742e609a910e6a6d446b430b6d625
#
_cell.length_a   1.000
_cell.length_b   1.000
_cell.length_c   1.000
_cell.angle_alpha   90.00
_cell.angle_beta   90.00
_cell.angle_gamma   90.00
#
_symmetry.space_group_name_H-M   'P 1'
#
loop_
_entity.id
_entity.type
_entity.pdbx_description
1 polymer ?
#
loop_
_entity_poly.entity_id
_entity_poly.type
_entity_poly.pdbx_seq_one_letter_code
_entity_poly.pdbx_strand_id
1 'polypeptide(L)'
;MIRSLLLSLVLVTPCLVGCGGASDRPELYKVTGTVTFKGAPVEGANISFSSKGASRSALGVTDSSGKFSLTSFDTNDGATVGEHVVTIVKVASGGPGAAMSESNAKEMMAKNMGTMNAGQASAEKAEFSLPAKYADAQTSGEKRTVSATETNDFKFDLTD
;
A
#
# COMPACT_ATOMS: atom_id res chain seq x y z
N MET A 1 -37.54 69.08 22.05
CA MET A 1 -37.67 67.76 22.65
C MET A 1 -37.42 66.71 21.55
N ILE A 2 -36.16 66.34 21.37
CA ILE A 2 -35.76 65.39 20.30
C ILE A 2 -35.30 64.10 20.97
N ARG A 3 -36.14 63.09 20.86
CA ARG A 3 -35.82 61.74 21.36
C ARG A 3 -34.84 61.04 20.45
N SER A 4 -33.64 60.88 20.99
CA SER A 4 -32.55 60.15 20.34
C SER A 4 -32.84 58.66 20.31
N LEU A 5 -32.99 58.08 19.10
CA LEU A 5 -33.18 56.68 18.86
C LEU A 5 -31.81 56.06 18.56
N LEU A 6 -31.15 55.46 19.57
CA LEU A 6 -29.92 54.71 19.42
C LEU A 6 -30.21 53.32 18.82
N LEU A 7 -29.95 53.17 17.54
CA LEU A 7 -30.03 51.90 16.83
C LEU A 7 -28.75 51.11 17.12
N SER A 8 -28.83 50.13 18.03
CA SER A 8 -27.72 49.24 18.37
C SER A 8 -27.57 48.19 17.28
N LEU A 9 -26.55 48.35 16.41
CA LEU A 9 -26.17 47.42 15.38
C LEU A 9 -25.36 46.29 16.04
N VAL A 10 -26.04 45.15 16.33
CA VAL A 10 -25.38 43.93 16.81
C VAL A 10 -24.67 43.26 15.64
N LEU A 11 -23.36 43.40 15.61
CA LEU A 11 -22.46 42.74 14.65
C LEU A 11 -22.31 41.27 15.03
N VAL A 12 -23.10 40.41 14.40
CA VAL A 12 -22.99 38.94 14.54
C VAL A 12 -21.79 38.48 13.68
N THR A 13 -20.68 38.24 14.34
CA THR A 13 -19.49 37.63 13.71
C THR A 13 -19.69 36.11 13.61
N PRO A 14 -19.80 35.50 12.42
CA PRO A 14 -19.80 34.04 12.31
C PRO A 14 -18.41 33.52 12.65
N CYS A 15 -18.26 32.81 13.78
CA CYS A 15 -17.11 31.99 14.09
C CYS A 15 -17.08 30.83 13.08
N LEU A 16 -16.24 30.97 12.04
CA LEU A 16 -15.80 29.84 11.21
C LEU A 16 -14.89 28.98 12.08
N VAL A 17 -15.48 28.06 12.83
CA VAL A 17 -14.77 26.95 13.46
C VAL A 17 -14.33 26.05 12.30
N GLY A 18 -13.15 26.32 11.75
CA GLY A 18 -12.48 25.41 10.84
C GLY A 18 -12.22 24.11 11.57
N CYS A 19 -12.90 23.02 11.17
CA CYS A 19 -12.49 21.67 11.51
C CYS A 19 -11.11 21.41 10.90
N GLY A 20 -10.06 21.88 11.55
CA GLY A 20 -8.71 21.40 11.38
C GLY A 20 -8.66 20.02 12.04
N GLY A 21 -9.12 18.99 11.34
CA GLY A 21 -8.85 17.63 11.72
C GLY A 21 -7.35 17.47 11.75
N ALA A 22 -6.74 17.42 12.93
CA ALA A 22 -5.39 16.91 13.07
C ALA A 22 -5.41 15.53 12.40
N SER A 23 -4.72 15.39 11.28
CA SER A 23 -4.53 14.08 10.68
C SER A 23 -3.69 13.29 11.68
N ASP A 24 -4.33 12.31 12.32
CA ASP A 24 -3.69 11.36 13.24
C ASP A 24 -2.81 10.39 12.43
N ARG A 25 -1.96 10.97 11.57
CA ARG A 25 -0.99 10.23 10.77
C ARG A 25 0.24 9.98 11.62
N PRO A 26 0.65 8.72 11.74
CA PRO A 26 1.90 8.39 12.41
C PRO A 26 3.07 8.99 11.64
N GLU A 27 4.17 9.21 12.33
CA GLU A 27 5.42 9.64 11.72
C GLU A 27 5.98 8.50 10.86
N LEU A 28 6.37 8.84 9.63
CA LEU A 28 6.84 7.89 8.63
C LEU A 28 8.29 8.17 8.25
N TYR A 29 9.02 7.11 8.00
CA TYR A 29 10.42 7.16 7.59
C TYR A 29 10.60 6.45 6.28
N LYS A 30 11.37 7.05 5.37
CA LYS A 30 11.66 6.46 4.06
C LYS A 30 12.27 5.09 4.20
N VAL A 31 11.72 4.14 3.46
CA VAL A 31 12.21 2.76 3.39
C VAL A 31 12.38 2.39 1.93
N THR A 32 13.59 1.94 1.62
CA THR A 32 13.95 1.39 0.31
C THR A 32 14.54 0.01 0.47
N GLY A 33 14.73 -0.69 -0.62
CA GLY A 33 15.46 -1.95 -0.58
C GLY A 33 15.54 -2.63 -1.92
N THR A 34 16.05 -3.85 -1.89
CA THR A 34 16.22 -4.68 -3.09
C THR A 34 15.79 -6.11 -2.79
N VAL A 35 15.10 -6.73 -3.72
CA VAL A 35 14.70 -8.14 -3.66
C VAL A 35 15.40 -8.92 -4.75
N THR A 36 16.11 -9.98 -4.35
CA THR A 36 16.70 -10.97 -5.25
C THR A 36 16.16 -12.36 -4.96
N PHE A 37 16.11 -13.21 -5.97
CA PHE A 37 15.79 -14.62 -5.82
C PHE A 37 16.88 -15.43 -6.51
N LYS A 38 17.58 -16.27 -5.74
CA LYS A 38 18.75 -17.02 -6.24
C LYS A 38 19.80 -16.13 -6.92
N GLY A 39 20.00 -14.93 -6.38
CA GLY A 39 20.95 -13.94 -6.88
C GLY A 39 20.47 -13.09 -8.06
N ALA A 40 19.31 -13.38 -8.63
CA ALA A 40 18.74 -12.58 -9.71
C ALA A 40 17.72 -11.55 -9.15
N PRO A 41 17.68 -10.30 -9.67
CA PRO A 41 16.69 -9.31 -9.24
C PRO A 41 15.28 -9.77 -9.59
N VAL A 42 14.34 -9.49 -8.69
CA VAL A 42 12.92 -9.84 -8.87
C VAL A 42 12.15 -8.60 -9.23
N GLU A 43 11.70 -8.50 -10.48
CA GLU A 43 10.82 -7.43 -10.95
C GLU A 43 9.34 -7.72 -10.63
N GLY A 44 8.56 -6.69 -10.31
CA GLY A 44 7.10 -6.78 -10.12
C GLY A 44 6.68 -7.57 -8.88
N ALA A 45 7.58 -7.75 -7.89
CA ALA A 45 7.20 -8.32 -6.61
C ALA A 45 6.50 -7.27 -5.74
N ASN A 46 5.39 -7.66 -5.12
CA ASN A 46 4.69 -6.85 -4.14
C ASN A 46 5.29 -7.13 -2.75
N ILE A 47 5.72 -6.08 -2.09
CA ILE A 47 6.26 -6.11 -0.73
C ILE A 47 5.27 -5.47 0.21
N SER A 48 5.04 -6.09 1.38
CA SER A 48 4.23 -5.51 2.44
C SER A 48 4.98 -5.55 3.77
N PHE A 49 5.08 -4.41 4.42
CA PHE A 49 5.60 -4.24 5.77
C PHE A 49 4.43 -4.04 6.73
N SER A 50 4.20 -5.02 7.60
CA SER A 50 3.10 -5.01 8.56
C SER A 50 3.64 -4.95 9.99
N SER A 51 3.19 -3.98 10.78
CA SER A 51 3.50 -3.86 12.21
C SER A 51 2.23 -4.04 13.03
N LYS A 52 2.36 -4.67 14.22
CA LYS A 52 1.22 -4.92 15.12
C LYS A 52 0.54 -3.66 15.65
N GLY A 53 1.22 -2.52 15.64
CA GLY A 53 0.69 -1.25 16.15
C GLY A 53 0.31 -0.27 15.05
N ALA A 54 0.60 -0.57 13.79
CA ALA A 54 0.29 0.32 12.69
C ALA A 54 -1.17 0.15 12.23
N SER A 55 -1.85 1.25 12.00
CA SER A 55 -3.20 1.26 11.44
C SER A 55 -3.24 0.77 9.99
N ARG A 56 -2.07 0.69 9.33
CA ARG A 56 -1.93 0.38 7.91
C ARG A 56 -0.56 -0.23 7.63
N SER A 57 -0.50 -1.19 6.71
CA SER A 57 0.76 -1.73 6.19
C SER A 57 1.35 -0.78 5.14
N ALA A 58 2.68 -0.70 5.10
CA ALA A 58 3.39 -0.02 4.03
C ALA A 58 3.63 -1.00 2.87
N LEU A 59 3.38 -0.55 1.65
CA LEU A 59 3.42 -1.37 0.43
C LEU A 59 4.47 -0.84 -0.54
N GLY A 60 5.06 -1.72 -1.31
CA GLY A 60 5.97 -1.40 -2.39
C GLY A 60 5.92 -2.43 -3.51
N VAL A 61 6.41 -2.03 -4.68
CA VAL A 61 6.57 -2.93 -5.83
C VAL A 61 8.00 -2.80 -6.34
N THR A 62 8.62 -3.92 -6.66
CA THR A 62 9.98 -3.90 -7.22
C THR A 62 10.00 -3.50 -8.69
N ASP A 63 11.00 -2.71 -9.05
CA ASP A 63 11.33 -2.37 -10.44
C ASP A 63 12.12 -3.50 -11.14
N SER A 64 12.53 -3.27 -12.39
CA SER A 64 13.33 -4.22 -13.19
C SER A 64 14.71 -4.55 -12.59
N SER A 65 15.20 -3.73 -11.66
CA SER A 65 16.45 -3.97 -10.91
C SER A 65 16.21 -4.66 -9.57
N GLY A 66 14.95 -5.02 -9.26
CA GLY A 66 14.53 -5.58 -7.98
C GLY A 66 14.46 -4.56 -6.86
N LYS A 67 14.59 -3.25 -7.13
CA LYS A 67 14.52 -2.19 -6.13
C LYS A 67 13.08 -1.78 -5.85
N PHE A 68 12.81 -1.39 -4.61
CA PHE A 68 11.50 -0.89 -4.18
C PHE A 68 11.63 0.32 -3.25
N SER A 69 10.55 1.10 -3.17
CA SER A 69 10.30 2.09 -2.12
C SER A 69 8.94 1.83 -1.52
N LEU A 70 8.81 2.02 -0.20
CA LEU A 70 7.54 1.81 0.48
C LEU A 70 6.65 3.06 0.46
N THR A 71 5.36 2.80 0.39
CA THR A 71 4.26 3.77 0.43
C THR A 71 3.27 3.35 1.50
N SER A 72 2.92 4.25 2.41
CA SER A 72 1.87 4.04 3.42
C SER A 72 0.63 4.88 3.14
N PHE A 73 0.77 6.18 3.02
CA PHE A 73 -0.31 7.14 2.75
C PHE A 73 -0.06 7.91 1.46
N ASP A 74 1.15 8.42 1.28
CA ASP A 74 1.56 9.19 0.11
C ASP A 74 2.73 8.48 -0.58
N THR A 75 2.92 8.70 -1.88
CA THR A 75 3.94 8.01 -2.69
C THR A 75 5.34 8.13 -2.07
N ASN A 76 5.97 6.99 -1.79
CA ASN A 76 7.32 6.88 -1.24
C ASN A 76 7.51 7.57 0.12
N ASP A 77 6.46 7.65 0.93
CA ASP A 77 6.50 8.22 2.28
C ASP A 77 7.10 7.25 3.32
N GLY A 78 7.18 5.95 2.98
CA GLY A 78 7.86 4.93 3.77
C GLY A 78 6.95 4.17 4.74
N ALA A 79 7.45 3.89 5.95
CA ALA A 79 6.76 3.11 6.96
C ALA A 79 6.95 3.72 8.37
N THR A 80 6.12 3.31 9.32
CA THR A 80 6.26 3.68 10.74
C THR A 80 7.51 3.07 11.36
N VAL A 81 8.06 3.73 12.37
CA VAL A 81 9.16 3.18 13.15
C VAL A 81 8.74 1.91 13.90
N GLY A 82 9.66 0.95 14.03
CA GLY A 82 9.45 -0.29 14.79
C GLY A 82 9.63 -1.56 13.98
N GLU A 83 9.34 -2.71 14.62
CA GLU A 83 9.45 -4.02 13.98
C GLU A 83 8.28 -4.27 13.03
N HIS A 84 8.62 -4.68 11.82
CA HIS A 84 7.68 -5.08 10.77
C HIS A 84 7.93 -6.52 10.35
N VAL A 85 6.85 -7.25 10.16
CA VAL A 85 6.87 -8.52 9.43
C VAL A 85 6.74 -8.20 7.95
N VAL A 86 7.62 -8.78 7.14
CA VAL A 86 7.67 -8.52 5.70
C VAL A 86 7.14 -9.71 4.94
N THR A 87 6.22 -9.45 4.01
CA THR A 87 5.77 -10.45 3.03
C THR A 87 6.14 -9.99 1.63
N ILE A 88 6.51 -10.95 0.79
CA ILE A 88 6.94 -10.72 -0.58
C ILE A 88 6.21 -11.69 -1.51
N VAL A 89 5.43 -11.13 -2.43
CA VAL A 89 4.59 -11.90 -3.35
C VAL A 89 4.87 -11.47 -4.78
N LYS A 90 5.16 -12.43 -5.64
CA LYS A 90 5.13 -12.20 -7.08
C LYS A 90 4.15 -13.19 -7.70
N VAL A 91 3.08 -12.66 -8.29
CA VAL A 91 2.14 -13.44 -9.08
C VAL A 91 2.69 -13.58 -10.48
N ALA A 92 2.69 -14.79 -11.03
CA ALA A 92 3.05 -14.99 -12.43
C ALA A 92 2.15 -14.13 -13.33
N SER A 93 2.73 -13.48 -14.33
CA SER A 93 1.99 -12.61 -15.26
C SER A 93 0.89 -13.42 -15.96
N GLY A 94 -0.37 -13.19 -15.56
CA GLY A 94 -1.54 -13.93 -16.03
C GLY A 94 -2.63 -14.09 -14.97
N GLY A 95 -2.34 -13.81 -13.69
CA GLY A 95 -3.33 -13.85 -12.62
C GLY A 95 -4.20 -12.58 -12.54
N PRO A 96 -5.39 -12.64 -11.90
CA PRO A 96 -6.39 -11.55 -11.84
C PRO A 96 -5.95 -10.29 -11.09
N GLY A 97 -4.67 -10.18 -10.70
CA GLY A 97 -4.08 -9.00 -10.05
C GLY A 97 -3.10 -8.20 -10.91
N ALA A 98 -2.84 -8.61 -12.16
CA ALA A 98 -2.11 -7.77 -13.10
C ALA A 98 -2.95 -6.53 -13.39
N ALA A 99 -2.35 -5.33 -13.23
CA ALA A 99 -3.00 -4.05 -13.52
C ALA A 99 -3.77 -4.17 -14.85
N MET A 100 -5.10 -4.13 -14.77
CA MET A 100 -5.95 -4.16 -15.95
C MET A 100 -5.65 -2.91 -16.76
N SER A 101 -4.96 -3.09 -17.89
CA SER A 101 -4.92 -2.08 -18.93
C SER A 101 -6.36 -1.88 -19.43
N GLU A 102 -6.79 -0.64 -19.61
CA GLU A 102 -8.14 -0.29 -20.09
C GLU A 102 -8.54 -1.03 -21.37
N SER A 103 -7.56 -1.43 -22.19
CA SER A 103 -7.75 -2.23 -23.40
C SER A 103 -8.24 -3.65 -23.10
N ASN A 104 -7.72 -4.30 -22.05
CA ASN A 104 -8.09 -5.66 -21.65
C ASN A 104 -9.46 -5.71 -20.95
N ALA A 105 -9.83 -4.65 -20.21
CA ALA A 105 -11.15 -4.53 -19.60
C ALA A 105 -12.28 -4.51 -20.66
N LYS A 106 -12.05 -3.84 -21.78
CA LYS A 106 -13.03 -3.72 -22.85
C LYS A 106 -13.25 -5.02 -23.63
N GLU A 107 -12.20 -5.80 -23.78
CA GLU A 107 -12.25 -7.11 -24.47
C GLU A 107 -12.91 -8.20 -23.60
N MET A 108 -12.67 -8.18 -22.29
CA MET A 108 -13.37 -9.07 -21.34
C MET A 108 -14.86 -8.75 -21.21
N MET A 109 -15.26 -7.47 -21.25
CA MET A 109 -16.66 -7.09 -21.21
C MET A 109 -17.41 -7.56 -22.47
N ALA A 110 -16.77 -7.53 -23.63
CA ALA A 110 -17.39 -7.97 -24.89
C ALA A 110 -17.57 -9.50 -24.96
N LYS A 111 -16.71 -10.28 -24.30
CA LYS A 111 -16.75 -11.74 -24.31
C LYS A 111 -17.71 -12.34 -23.29
N ASN A 112 -18.08 -11.60 -22.24
CA ASN A 112 -18.85 -12.13 -21.10
C ASN A 112 -20.37 -11.84 -21.18
N MET A 113 -20.85 -11.22 -22.26
CA MET A 113 -22.29 -10.98 -22.46
C MET A 113 -23.08 -12.21 -22.97
N GLY A 114 -22.45 -13.37 -23.12
CA GLY A 114 -23.05 -14.54 -23.74
C GLY A 114 -23.36 -15.74 -22.84
N THR A 115 -22.88 -15.79 -21.59
CA THR A 115 -23.10 -17.02 -20.81
C THR A 115 -23.16 -16.72 -19.31
N MET A 116 -24.35 -16.37 -18.81
CA MET A 116 -24.64 -16.50 -17.38
C MET A 116 -24.85 -17.97 -17.08
N ASN A 117 -23.81 -18.71 -16.75
CA ASN A 117 -23.90 -19.97 -16.07
C ASN A 117 -23.31 -19.80 -14.65
N ALA A 118 -24.21 -19.74 -13.66
CA ALA A 118 -23.87 -19.73 -12.25
C ALA A 118 -23.32 -21.12 -11.89
N GLY A 119 -22.03 -21.20 -11.69
CA GLY A 119 -21.43 -22.43 -11.19
C GLY A 119 -19.92 -22.45 -11.37
N GLN A 120 -19.23 -22.38 -10.25
CA GLN A 120 -17.79 -22.59 -10.10
C GLN A 120 -16.88 -21.40 -10.49
N ALA A 121 -16.77 -20.46 -9.55
CA ALA A 121 -15.50 -19.78 -9.34
C ALA A 121 -14.51 -20.86 -8.86
N SER A 122 -13.86 -21.55 -9.79
CA SER A 122 -12.62 -22.24 -9.52
C SER A 122 -11.65 -21.16 -9.06
N ALA A 123 -11.28 -21.21 -7.79
CA ALA A 123 -10.14 -20.47 -7.28
C ALA A 123 -8.94 -20.98 -8.07
N GLU A 124 -8.65 -20.35 -9.20
CA GLU A 124 -7.41 -20.58 -9.93
C GLU A 124 -6.30 -20.31 -8.94
N LYS A 125 -5.62 -21.39 -8.59
CA LYS A 125 -4.47 -21.38 -7.67
C LYS A 125 -3.48 -20.38 -8.25
N ALA A 126 -3.39 -19.20 -7.60
CA ALA A 126 -2.45 -18.17 -8.00
C ALA A 126 -1.06 -18.80 -8.09
N GLU A 127 -0.50 -18.88 -9.28
CA GLU A 127 0.82 -19.45 -9.49
C GLU A 127 1.85 -18.41 -9.05
N PHE A 128 2.39 -18.63 -7.85
CA PHE A 128 3.43 -17.77 -7.30
C PHE A 128 4.76 -18.11 -7.98
N SER A 129 5.41 -17.11 -8.57
CA SER A 129 6.76 -17.27 -9.11
C SER A 129 7.86 -17.21 -8.05
N LEU A 130 7.50 -16.92 -6.79
CA LEU A 130 8.35 -17.01 -5.61
C LEU A 130 7.80 -18.09 -4.67
N PRO A 131 8.64 -18.67 -3.79
CA PRO A 131 8.18 -19.63 -2.80
C PRO A 131 7.06 -19.06 -1.93
N ALA A 132 5.99 -19.83 -1.78
CA ALA A 132 4.78 -19.40 -1.04
C ALA A 132 5.07 -19.03 0.42
N LYS A 133 6.16 -19.52 1.01
CA LYS A 133 6.57 -19.17 2.38
C LYS A 133 6.71 -17.67 2.59
N TYR A 134 7.13 -16.91 1.58
CA TYR A 134 7.31 -15.46 1.66
C TYR A 134 5.99 -14.68 1.54
N ALA A 135 4.93 -15.32 1.08
CA ALA A 135 3.63 -14.70 0.90
C ALA A 135 2.84 -14.54 2.20
N ASP A 136 3.14 -15.32 3.22
CA ASP A 136 2.42 -15.33 4.48
C ASP A 136 3.29 -14.76 5.61
N ALA A 137 2.73 -13.86 6.41
CA ALA A 137 3.40 -13.21 7.52
C ALA A 137 3.88 -14.18 8.62
N GLN A 138 3.25 -15.35 8.74
CA GLN A 138 3.62 -16.35 9.74
C GLN A 138 4.78 -17.23 9.27
N THR A 139 4.93 -17.42 7.96
CA THR A 139 5.92 -18.31 7.37
C THR A 139 7.08 -17.58 6.69
N SER A 140 6.92 -16.28 6.39
CA SER A 140 7.95 -15.51 5.68
C SER A 140 9.29 -15.46 6.44
N GLY A 141 9.22 -15.44 7.77
CA GLY A 141 10.41 -15.31 8.62
C GLY A 141 11.14 -13.97 8.48
N GLU A 142 10.72 -13.14 7.53
CA GLU A 142 11.36 -11.86 7.23
C GLU A 142 10.84 -10.77 8.17
N LYS A 143 11.73 -10.33 9.06
CA LYS A 143 11.46 -9.21 9.97
C LYS A 143 12.47 -8.11 9.72
N ARG A 144 12.01 -6.86 9.75
CA ARG A 144 12.86 -5.68 9.64
C ARG A 144 12.40 -4.62 10.63
N THR A 145 13.36 -3.91 11.20
CA THR A 145 13.08 -2.78 12.08
C THR A 145 13.33 -1.50 11.31
N VAL A 146 12.30 -0.67 11.21
CA VAL A 146 12.41 0.68 10.64
C VAL A 146 12.90 1.63 11.73
N SER A 147 13.99 2.34 11.46
CA SER A 147 14.63 3.28 12.38
C SER A 147 14.27 4.71 12.02
N ALA A 148 14.14 5.55 13.05
CA ALA A 148 13.97 7.00 12.89
C ALA A 148 15.28 7.73 12.58
N THR A 149 16.42 7.12 12.93
CA THR A 149 17.74 7.78 12.91
C THR A 149 18.70 7.19 11.89
N GLU A 150 18.39 6.01 11.35
CA GLU A 150 19.25 5.29 10.41
C GLU A 150 18.61 5.21 9.03
N THR A 151 19.45 4.94 8.02
CA THR A 151 18.97 4.68 6.66
C THR A 151 18.28 3.30 6.63
N ASN A 152 17.02 3.29 6.23
CA ASN A 152 16.23 2.07 6.10
C ASN A 152 16.33 1.53 4.66
N ASP A 153 17.48 0.91 4.33
CA ASP A 153 17.70 0.24 3.05
C ASP A 153 17.88 -1.26 3.30
N PHE A 154 16.90 -2.06 2.88
CA PHE A 154 16.85 -3.48 3.19
C PHE A 154 17.12 -4.36 1.97
N LYS A 155 17.88 -5.43 2.19
CA LYS A 155 18.13 -6.45 1.17
C LYS A 155 17.41 -7.74 1.54
N PHE A 156 16.72 -8.31 0.57
CA PHE A 156 16.02 -9.58 0.67
C PHE A 156 16.58 -10.54 -0.36
N ASP A 157 17.39 -11.51 0.10
CA ASP A 157 17.94 -12.55 -0.74
C ASP A 157 17.13 -13.83 -0.56
N LEU A 158 16.11 -14.01 -1.41
CA LEU A 158 15.16 -15.10 -1.31
C LEU A 158 15.74 -16.41 -1.88
N THR A 159 15.41 -17.50 -1.22
CA THR A 159 15.80 -18.87 -1.59
C THR A 159 14.60 -19.80 -1.51
N ASP A 160 14.70 -21.01 -2.09
CA ASP A 160 13.66 -22.04 -1.98
C ASP A 160 13.37 -22.47 -0.54
#